data_324b584fc1d5ab8b7c8c777a22bc05a6
#
_entry.id   324b584fc1d5ab8b7c8c777a22bc05a6
#
_cell.length_a   1.000
_cell.length_b   1.000
_cell.length_c   1.000
_cell.angle_alpha   90.00
_cell.angle_beta   90.00
_cell.angle_gamma   90.00
#
_symmetry.space_group_name_H-M   'P 1'
#
loop_
_entity.id
_entity.type
_entity.pdbx_description
1 polymer ?
#
loop_
_entity_poly.entity_id
_entity_poly.type
_entity_poly.pdbx_seq_one_letter_code
_entity_poly.pdbx_strand_id
1 'polypeptide(L)'
;MIANPIPWPDGARCAVAMTWDMDADSAFNWYNQETADNLVATQQWVRYDPLIAIPRLVEQFARLELRQTFFVPGWVIEKYPAQIDLLLKNGHEIGLHGYLHERSNEIDKDDEHYWLGRALDAYRKHVGARPRGWRAPSFAFSKYSLRYLIDAGFEYDSSLMGDDIPYALRDGNDSLLEFPIDWTLDDFPHYAHNRDLGYRMPISSPQRSMEVFRGEFDAVWEFGALWISVWHPACRGVSPDSRRSSNFSTTCARRAASGSPGSTRCAITCKS
;
A
#
# COMPACT_ATOMS: atom_id res chain seq x y z
N MET A 1 11.89 23.99 -3.51
CA MET A 1 12.63 23.24 -4.56
C MET A 1 13.32 22.08 -3.87
N ILE A 2 13.13 20.87 -4.39
CA ILE A 2 13.85 19.69 -3.92
C ILE A 2 15.33 19.91 -4.19
N ALA A 3 16.18 19.76 -3.16
CA ALA A 3 17.62 20.05 -3.27
C ALA A 3 18.36 19.11 -4.24
N ASN A 4 17.83 17.91 -4.47
CA ASN A 4 18.37 16.92 -5.40
C ASN A 4 17.23 16.28 -6.19
N PRO A 5 16.72 16.93 -7.26
CA PRO A 5 15.67 16.33 -8.07
C PRO A 5 16.16 15.03 -8.70
N ILE A 6 15.37 13.98 -8.56
CA ILE A 6 15.65 12.69 -9.21
C ILE A 6 15.36 12.83 -10.70
N PRO A 7 16.26 12.38 -11.59
CA PRO A 7 15.93 12.24 -13.00
C PRO A 7 14.98 11.06 -13.16
N TRP A 8 13.68 11.34 -13.13
CA TRP A 8 12.68 10.30 -13.36
C TRP A 8 12.84 9.69 -14.76
N PRO A 9 12.55 8.37 -14.92
CA PRO A 9 12.65 7.71 -16.21
C PRO A 9 11.87 8.43 -17.32
N ASP A 10 12.39 8.35 -18.54
CA ASP A 10 11.78 8.90 -19.76
C ASP A 10 11.50 10.43 -19.70
N GLY A 11 12.22 11.16 -18.86
CA GLY A 11 12.05 12.59 -18.67
C GLY A 11 10.75 12.98 -17.98
N ALA A 12 10.17 12.08 -17.20
CA ALA A 12 8.99 12.33 -16.40
C ALA A 12 9.24 13.43 -15.36
N ARG A 13 8.22 14.24 -15.09
CA ARG A 13 8.30 15.34 -14.14
C ARG A 13 8.20 14.85 -12.68
N CYS A 14 7.37 13.85 -12.44
CA CYS A 14 7.16 13.22 -11.13
C CYS A 14 6.86 11.74 -11.32
N ALA A 15 6.88 10.98 -10.23
CA ALA A 15 6.39 9.62 -10.22
C ALA A 15 5.10 9.49 -9.41
N VAL A 16 4.25 8.55 -9.81
CA VAL A 16 2.98 8.24 -9.13
C VAL A 16 2.87 6.75 -8.93
N ALA A 17 2.60 6.32 -7.71
CA ALA A 17 2.25 4.96 -7.39
C ALA A 17 0.93 4.92 -6.60
N MET A 18 0.00 4.10 -7.04
CA MET A 18 -1.19 3.74 -6.27
C MET A 18 -0.96 2.37 -5.67
N THR A 19 -0.96 2.28 -4.36
CA THR A 19 -0.69 1.05 -3.62
C THR A 19 -1.88 0.67 -2.75
N TRP A 20 -1.99 -0.60 -2.43
CA TRP A 20 -3.14 -1.17 -1.74
C TRP A 20 -2.67 -2.02 -0.58
N ASP A 21 -3.16 -1.73 0.62
CA ASP A 21 -2.95 -2.57 1.79
C ASP A 21 -4.17 -3.48 1.93
N MET A 22 -3.98 -4.77 1.60
CA MET A 22 -5.04 -5.78 1.62
C MET A 22 -5.04 -6.49 2.97
N ASP A 23 -5.50 -5.79 3.99
CA ASP A 23 -5.45 -6.28 5.37
C ASP A 23 -6.46 -7.37 5.66
N ALA A 24 -7.57 -7.36 4.97
CA ALA A 24 -8.67 -8.29 5.21
C ALA A 24 -9.02 -8.35 6.71
N ASP A 25 -9.07 -9.56 7.27
CA ASP A 25 -9.35 -9.78 8.70
C ASP A 25 -8.08 -10.04 9.55
N SER A 26 -6.87 -9.78 9.03
CA SER A 26 -5.64 -10.01 9.77
C SER A 26 -5.51 -9.12 11.01
N ALA A 27 -5.60 -7.80 10.85
CA ALA A 27 -5.57 -6.85 11.96
C ALA A 27 -6.68 -7.09 12.98
N PHE A 28 -7.88 -7.42 12.49
CA PHE A 28 -9.00 -7.76 13.35
C PHE A 28 -8.69 -8.99 14.23
N ASN A 29 -8.13 -10.05 13.67
CA ASN A 29 -7.75 -11.24 14.41
C ASN A 29 -6.59 -10.98 15.38
N TRP A 30 -5.63 -10.13 15.01
CA TRP A 30 -4.53 -9.75 15.90
C TRP A 30 -5.03 -9.05 17.18
N TYR A 31 -5.91 -8.05 17.04
CA TYR A 31 -6.37 -7.26 18.17
C TYR A 31 -7.51 -7.91 18.98
N ASN A 32 -8.19 -8.92 18.45
CA ASN A 32 -9.39 -9.51 19.05
C ASN A 32 -9.30 -11.03 19.20
N GLN A 33 -8.12 -11.59 19.48
CA GLN A 33 -7.84 -13.04 19.50
C GLN A 33 -8.88 -13.86 20.28
N GLU A 34 -9.34 -13.35 21.45
CA GLU A 34 -10.28 -14.07 22.33
C GLU A 34 -11.76 -13.75 22.03
N THR A 35 -12.05 -12.64 21.38
CA THR A 35 -13.41 -12.10 21.24
C THR A 35 -13.91 -12.03 19.80
N ALA A 36 -13.06 -12.35 18.83
CA ALA A 36 -13.35 -12.23 17.40
C ALA A 36 -14.68 -12.88 17.00
N ASP A 37 -15.00 -14.06 17.53
CA ASP A 37 -16.21 -14.81 17.19
C ASP A 37 -17.51 -14.10 17.55
N ASN A 38 -17.47 -13.19 18.55
CA ASN A 38 -18.62 -12.40 18.96
C ASN A 38 -18.80 -11.09 18.16
N LEU A 39 -17.79 -10.68 17.38
CA LEU A 39 -17.76 -9.40 16.67
C LEU A 39 -18.22 -9.57 15.22
N VAL A 40 -19.36 -10.20 15.00
CA VAL A 40 -19.88 -10.63 13.69
C VAL A 40 -19.98 -9.47 12.67
N ALA A 41 -20.39 -8.28 13.10
CA ALA A 41 -20.50 -7.12 12.22
C ALA A 41 -19.14 -6.69 11.66
N THR A 42 -18.12 -6.65 12.51
CA THR A 42 -16.76 -6.31 12.12
C THR A 42 -16.13 -7.40 11.25
N GLN A 43 -16.37 -8.68 11.57
CA GLN A 43 -15.97 -9.79 10.68
C GLN A 43 -16.54 -9.64 9.26
N GLN A 44 -17.80 -9.27 9.13
CA GLN A 44 -18.42 -9.06 7.81
C GLN A 44 -17.84 -7.85 7.09
N TRP A 45 -17.50 -6.80 7.83
CA TRP A 45 -16.89 -5.60 7.25
C TRP A 45 -15.49 -5.88 6.71
N VAL A 46 -14.62 -6.55 7.47
CA VAL A 46 -13.25 -6.86 7.04
C VAL A 46 -13.20 -7.91 5.92
N ARG A 47 -14.15 -8.84 5.87
CA ARG A 47 -14.27 -9.83 4.79
C ARG A 47 -14.75 -9.24 3.46
N TYR A 48 -15.31 -8.06 3.46
CA TYR A 48 -15.65 -7.35 2.23
C TYR A 48 -14.42 -7.10 1.36
N ASP A 49 -13.28 -6.81 1.99
CA ASP A 49 -12.00 -6.58 1.33
C ASP A 49 -11.66 -7.72 0.36
N PRO A 50 -11.30 -8.94 0.80
CA PRO A 50 -10.88 -10.01 -0.11
C PRO A 50 -12.01 -10.54 -0.98
N LEU A 51 -13.23 -10.62 -0.47
CA LEU A 51 -14.29 -11.35 -1.16
C LEU A 51 -15.06 -10.51 -2.19
N ILE A 52 -15.16 -9.22 -2.00
CA ILE A 52 -15.96 -8.32 -2.83
C ILE A 52 -15.10 -7.24 -3.50
N ALA A 53 -14.25 -6.55 -2.72
CA ALA A 53 -13.51 -5.41 -3.25
C ALA A 53 -12.40 -5.85 -4.22
N ILE A 54 -11.59 -6.85 -3.86
CA ILE A 54 -10.48 -7.32 -4.71
C ILE A 54 -10.94 -7.74 -6.10
N PRO A 55 -11.97 -8.59 -6.31
CA PRO A 55 -12.43 -8.92 -7.65
C PRO A 55 -12.86 -7.70 -8.48
N ARG A 56 -13.53 -6.73 -7.85
CA ARG A 56 -13.97 -5.48 -8.50
C ARG A 56 -12.80 -4.58 -8.89
N LEU A 57 -11.82 -4.45 -7.99
CA LEU A 57 -10.61 -3.67 -8.25
C LEU A 57 -9.82 -4.25 -9.42
N VAL A 58 -9.60 -5.57 -9.43
CA VAL A 58 -8.89 -6.24 -10.52
C VAL A 58 -9.60 -6.05 -11.86
N GLU A 59 -10.93 -6.19 -11.91
CA GLU A 59 -11.71 -5.91 -13.12
C GLU A 59 -11.52 -4.46 -13.59
N GLN A 60 -11.54 -3.51 -12.66
CA GLN A 60 -11.37 -2.10 -12.98
C GLN A 60 -9.95 -1.79 -13.48
N PHE A 61 -8.92 -2.35 -12.85
CA PHE A 61 -7.54 -2.16 -13.29
C PHE A 61 -7.27 -2.80 -14.64
N ALA A 62 -7.87 -3.95 -14.92
CA ALA A 62 -7.80 -4.57 -16.26
C ALA A 62 -8.40 -3.67 -17.34
N ARG A 63 -9.55 -3.02 -17.09
CA ARG A 63 -10.17 -2.05 -18.02
C ARG A 63 -9.32 -0.80 -18.24
N LEU A 64 -8.53 -0.40 -17.25
CA LEU A 64 -7.66 0.78 -17.30
C LEU A 64 -6.23 0.43 -17.73
N GLU A 65 -5.93 -0.84 -17.96
CA GLU A 65 -4.58 -1.35 -18.28
C GLU A 65 -3.54 -0.97 -17.22
N LEU A 66 -3.97 -0.92 -15.94
CA LEU A 66 -3.13 -0.56 -14.81
C LEU A 66 -2.67 -1.80 -14.05
N ARG A 67 -1.39 -1.82 -13.71
CA ARG A 67 -0.83 -2.76 -12.74
C ARG A 67 -0.61 -2.03 -11.43
N GLN A 68 -0.84 -2.70 -10.31
CA GLN A 68 -0.78 -2.11 -8.97
C GLN A 68 0.05 -2.99 -8.05
N THR A 69 0.55 -2.41 -6.96
CA THR A 69 1.21 -3.13 -5.88
C THR A 69 0.23 -3.29 -4.72
N PHE A 70 0.09 -4.52 -4.25
CA PHE A 70 -0.70 -4.88 -3.07
C PHE A 70 0.24 -5.35 -1.97
N PHE A 71 0.23 -4.70 -0.83
CA PHE A 71 0.90 -5.15 0.37
C PHE A 71 -0.07 -6.04 1.16
N VAL A 72 0.32 -7.29 1.38
CA VAL A 72 -0.59 -8.33 1.88
C VAL A 72 0.03 -9.03 3.08
N PRO A 73 -0.67 -9.12 4.22
CA PRO A 73 -0.22 -9.91 5.36
C PRO A 73 -0.09 -11.41 5.01
N GLY A 74 0.93 -12.07 5.56
CA GLY A 74 1.18 -13.50 5.29
C GLY A 74 -0.02 -14.40 5.60
N TRP A 75 -0.74 -14.10 6.67
CA TRP A 75 -1.98 -14.79 7.04
C TRP A 75 -3.11 -14.62 6.00
N VAL A 76 -3.22 -13.44 5.40
CA VAL A 76 -4.19 -13.17 4.31
C VAL A 76 -3.82 -13.98 3.06
N ILE A 77 -2.53 -14.10 2.76
CA ILE A 77 -2.03 -14.94 1.66
C ILE A 77 -2.45 -16.40 1.87
N GLU A 78 -2.32 -16.93 3.08
CA GLU A 78 -2.71 -18.31 3.40
C GLU A 78 -4.23 -18.52 3.39
N LYS A 79 -4.99 -17.54 3.86
CA LYS A 79 -6.44 -17.67 4.02
C LYS A 79 -7.23 -17.42 2.74
N TYR A 80 -6.73 -16.55 1.87
CA TYR A 80 -7.41 -16.12 0.65
C TYR A 80 -6.60 -16.41 -0.63
N PRO A 81 -6.12 -17.64 -0.85
CA PRO A 81 -5.23 -17.95 -1.98
C PRO A 81 -5.84 -17.66 -3.35
N ALA A 82 -7.17 -17.79 -3.49
CA ALA A 82 -7.85 -17.48 -4.74
C ALA A 82 -7.76 -15.99 -5.13
N GLN A 83 -7.76 -15.09 -4.16
CA GLN A 83 -7.59 -13.66 -4.37
C GLN A 83 -6.14 -13.32 -4.71
N ILE A 84 -5.18 -13.99 -4.07
CA ILE A 84 -3.76 -13.89 -4.41
C ILE A 84 -3.50 -14.33 -5.85
N ASP A 85 -4.03 -15.49 -6.25
CA ASP A 85 -3.97 -15.97 -7.63
C ASP A 85 -4.59 -14.99 -8.62
N LEU A 86 -5.72 -14.37 -8.25
CA LEU A 86 -6.39 -13.38 -9.09
C LEU A 86 -5.51 -12.16 -9.32
N LEU A 87 -4.85 -11.64 -8.28
CA LEU A 87 -3.91 -10.51 -8.36
C LEU A 87 -2.72 -10.86 -9.26
N LEU A 88 -2.08 -12.00 -9.03
CA LEU A 88 -0.91 -12.46 -9.79
C LEU A 88 -1.23 -12.69 -11.27
N LYS A 89 -2.36 -13.35 -11.60
CA LYS A 89 -2.81 -13.59 -12.98
C LYS A 89 -3.05 -12.31 -13.77
N ASN A 90 -3.38 -11.21 -13.09
CA ASN A 90 -3.56 -9.90 -13.72
C ASN A 90 -2.30 -9.03 -13.68
N GLY A 91 -1.17 -9.59 -13.27
CA GLY A 91 0.14 -8.93 -13.30
C GLY A 91 0.34 -7.87 -12.23
N HIS A 92 -0.43 -7.93 -11.15
CA HIS A 92 -0.21 -7.08 -9.97
C HIS A 92 0.96 -7.60 -9.15
N GLU A 93 1.71 -6.70 -8.52
CA GLU A 93 2.75 -7.04 -7.58
C GLU A 93 2.14 -7.33 -6.20
N ILE A 94 2.70 -8.32 -5.49
CA ILE A 94 2.40 -8.57 -4.09
C ILE A 94 3.66 -8.27 -3.28
N GLY A 95 3.60 -7.27 -2.41
CA GLY A 95 4.54 -7.03 -1.32
C GLY A 95 4.05 -7.67 -0.02
N LEU A 96 4.91 -7.76 0.99
CA LEU A 96 4.52 -8.24 2.32
C LEU A 96 4.11 -7.09 3.25
N HIS A 97 3.18 -7.41 4.17
CA HIS A 97 2.61 -6.49 5.15
C HIS A 97 2.48 -7.14 6.55
N GLY A 98 3.60 -7.63 7.11
CA GLY A 98 3.56 -8.46 8.31
C GLY A 98 2.95 -9.85 8.07
N TYR A 99 2.65 -10.56 9.15
CA TYR A 99 1.91 -11.84 9.10
C TYR A 99 0.45 -11.67 9.49
N LEU A 100 0.15 -11.14 10.69
CA LEU A 100 -1.19 -10.84 11.21
C LEU A 100 -1.43 -9.33 11.37
N HIS A 101 -0.70 -8.50 10.64
CA HIS A 101 -0.73 -7.05 10.76
C HIS A 101 -0.21 -6.56 12.13
N GLU A 102 0.72 -7.28 12.71
CA GLU A 102 1.42 -6.92 13.94
C GLU A 102 2.27 -5.66 13.76
N ARG A 103 2.26 -4.77 14.74
CA ARG A 103 3.08 -3.56 14.73
C ARG A 103 4.46 -3.85 15.28
N SER A 104 5.47 -3.81 14.44
CA SER A 104 6.85 -4.16 14.79
C SER A 104 7.41 -3.38 15.98
N ASN A 105 7.00 -2.13 16.17
CA ASN A 105 7.44 -1.30 17.29
C ASN A 105 6.71 -1.55 18.62
N GLU A 106 5.69 -2.40 18.62
CA GLU A 106 4.89 -2.78 19.82
C GLU A 106 5.20 -4.20 20.32
N ILE A 107 6.04 -4.96 19.60
CA ILE A 107 6.46 -6.32 19.96
C ILE A 107 7.97 -6.36 20.20
N ASP A 108 8.46 -7.43 20.83
CA ASP A 108 9.89 -7.56 21.03
C ASP A 108 10.63 -8.03 19.75
N LYS A 109 11.96 -7.98 19.79
CA LYS A 109 12.79 -8.27 18.61
C LYS A 109 12.65 -9.72 18.13
N ASP A 110 12.46 -10.67 19.05
CA ASP A 110 12.40 -12.08 18.70
C ASP A 110 11.03 -12.42 18.11
N ASP A 111 9.97 -11.78 18.59
CA ASP A 111 8.63 -11.84 18.02
C ASP A 111 8.58 -11.18 16.63
N GLU A 112 9.20 -10.00 16.45
CA GLU A 112 9.29 -9.35 15.14
C GLU A 112 9.97 -10.27 14.12
N HIS A 113 11.11 -10.86 14.48
CA HIS A 113 11.81 -11.81 13.63
C HIS A 113 10.99 -13.07 13.33
N TYR A 114 10.29 -13.60 14.33
CA TYR A 114 9.41 -14.75 14.18
C TYR A 114 8.26 -14.46 13.19
N TRP A 115 7.55 -13.34 13.35
CA TRP A 115 6.42 -13.00 12.49
C TRP A 115 6.86 -12.68 11.08
N LEU A 116 8.00 -12.00 10.88
CA LEU A 116 8.58 -11.83 9.55
C LEU A 116 8.90 -13.19 8.90
N GLY A 117 9.48 -14.12 9.64
CA GLY A 117 9.74 -15.48 9.15
C GLY A 117 8.46 -16.18 8.70
N ARG A 118 7.39 -16.10 9.50
CA ARG A 118 6.06 -16.65 9.17
C ARG A 118 5.47 -16.01 7.89
N ALA A 119 5.60 -14.70 7.75
CA ALA A 119 5.14 -13.98 6.55
C ALA A 119 5.90 -14.43 5.29
N LEU A 120 7.22 -14.57 5.39
CA LEU A 120 8.09 -15.06 4.30
C LEU A 120 7.75 -16.50 3.89
N ASP A 121 7.46 -17.37 4.84
CA ASP A 121 7.10 -18.77 4.57
C ASP A 121 5.74 -18.86 3.86
N ALA A 122 4.73 -18.09 4.33
CA ALA A 122 3.45 -17.98 3.66
C ALA A 122 3.60 -17.49 2.22
N TYR A 123 4.39 -16.45 2.01
CA TYR A 123 4.65 -15.89 0.69
C TYR A 123 5.32 -16.91 -0.24
N ARG A 124 6.43 -17.54 0.20
CA ARG A 124 7.12 -18.56 -0.61
C ARG A 124 6.22 -19.70 -1.01
N LYS A 125 5.39 -20.17 -0.07
CA LYS A 125 4.48 -21.30 -0.29
C LYS A 125 3.40 -21.01 -1.34
N HIS A 126 2.84 -19.81 -1.35
CA HIS A 126 1.68 -19.46 -2.18
C HIS A 126 2.03 -18.66 -3.43
N VAL A 127 3.04 -17.80 -3.37
CA VAL A 127 3.47 -16.98 -4.52
C VAL A 127 4.60 -17.65 -5.30
N GLY A 128 5.39 -18.51 -4.64
CA GLY A 128 6.46 -19.27 -5.29
C GLY A 128 7.72 -18.46 -5.59
N ALA A 129 7.83 -17.24 -5.06
CA ALA A 129 8.96 -16.33 -5.28
C ALA A 129 9.41 -15.69 -3.95
N ARG A 130 10.39 -14.80 -4.01
CA ARG A 130 10.77 -13.92 -2.92
C ARG A 130 9.98 -12.62 -3.04
N PRO A 131 9.43 -12.05 -1.96
CA PRO A 131 8.82 -10.71 -2.00
C PRO A 131 9.92 -9.68 -2.28
N ARG A 132 9.60 -8.70 -3.11
CA ARG A 132 10.52 -7.59 -3.39
C ARG A 132 10.28 -6.43 -2.42
N GLY A 133 9.02 -6.13 -2.13
CA GLY A 133 8.58 -4.99 -1.34
C GLY A 133 8.04 -5.37 0.04
N TRP A 134 8.28 -4.47 0.98
CA TRP A 134 7.74 -4.50 2.33
C TRP A 134 6.97 -3.21 2.61
N ARG A 135 5.92 -3.31 3.40
CA ARG A 135 5.30 -2.21 4.12
C ARG A 135 5.00 -2.66 5.54
N ALA A 136 5.46 -1.89 6.52
CA ALA A 136 5.18 -2.18 7.91
C ALA A 136 3.70 -1.94 8.24
N PRO A 137 3.01 -2.86 8.93
CA PRO A 137 1.66 -2.64 9.42
C PRO A 137 1.53 -1.34 10.21
N SER A 138 0.54 -0.50 9.85
CA SER A 138 0.35 0.85 10.41
C SER A 138 1.63 1.73 10.33
N PHE A 139 2.52 1.47 9.38
CA PHE A 139 3.82 2.13 9.22
C PHE A 139 4.73 2.02 10.46
N ALA A 140 4.44 1.03 11.32
CA ALA A 140 5.10 0.81 12.60
C ALA A 140 6.46 0.12 12.41
N PHE A 141 7.48 0.89 12.09
CA PHE A 141 8.84 0.41 11.89
C PHE A 141 9.62 0.40 13.23
N SER A 142 10.27 -0.71 13.58
CA SER A 142 11.10 -0.82 14.77
C SER A 142 12.56 -0.47 14.47
N LYS A 143 13.36 -0.33 15.50
CA LYS A 143 14.82 -0.17 15.35
C LYS A 143 15.53 -1.42 14.79
N TYR A 144 14.85 -2.55 14.70
CA TYR A 144 15.39 -3.81 14.19
C TYR A 144 14.91 -4.10 12.76
N SER A 145 13.79 -3.52 12.34
CA SER A 145 13.11 -3.80 11.07
C SER A 145 14.07 -3.69 9.89
N LEU A 146 14.84 -2.59 9.81
CA LEU A 146 15.77 -2.37 8.69
C LEU A 146 16.74 -3.55 8.52
N ARG A 147 17.36 -4.00 9.61
CA ARG A 147 18.32 -5.12 9.54
C ARG A 147 17.64 -6.41 9.09
N TYR A 148 16.47 -6.72 9.64
CA TYR A 148 15.73 -7.91 9.28
C TYR A 148 15.27 -7.92 7.82
N LEU A 149 14.84 -6.78 7.29
CA LEU A 149 14.44 -6.65 5.88
C LEU A 149 15.63 -6.82 4.92
N ILE A 150 16.77 -6.22 5.26
CA ILE A 150 18.02 -6.39 4.49
C ILE A 150 18.44 -7.86 4.49
N ASP A 151 18.50 -8.52 5.66
CA ASP A 151 18.90 -9.92 5.79
C ASP A 151 17.93 -10.87 5.06
N ALA A 152 16.63 -10.54 5.04
CA ALA A 152 15.63 -11.28 4.30
C ALA A 152 15.72 -11.03 2.77
N GLY A 153 16.47 -10.02 2.34
CA GLY A 153 16.74 -9.68 0.95
C GLY A 153 15.57 -8.96 0.26
N PHE A 154 14.86 -8.12 0.97
CA PHE A 154 13.92 -7.18 0.35
C PHE A 154 14.67 -6.16 -0.50
N GLU A 155 14.04 -5.72 -1.59
CA GLU A 155 14.60 -4.71 -2.50
C GLU A 155 14.20 -3.30 -2.08
N TYR A 156 13.00 -3.16 -1.48
CA TYR A 156 12.49 -1.87 -1.03
C TYR A 156 11.53 -1.98 0.15
N ASP A 157 11.44 -0.88 0.88
CA ASP A 157 10.41 -0.58 1.88
C ASP A 157 9.53 0.60 1.42
N SER A 158 8.33 0.69 1.96
CA SER A 158 7.40 1.81 1.75
C SER A 158 6.60 2.08 3.03
N SER A 159 7.32 2.42 4.10
CA SER A 159 6.75 2.61 5.44
C SER A 159 7.09 3.97 6.06
N LEU A 160 8.16 4.61 5.62
CA LEU A 160 8.71 5.79 6.28
C LEU A 160 8.40 7.08 5.53
N MET A 161 8.57 8.22 6.22
CA MET A 161 8.11 9.54 5.80
C MET A 161 9.26 10.55 5.87
N GLY A 162 10.49 10.14 5.47
CA GLY A 162 11.69 10.94 5.69
C GLY A 162 12.04 11.91 4.57
N ASP A 163 11.43 11.79 3.39
CA ASP A 163 11.69 12.66 2.23
C ASP A 163 10.49 12.65 1.27
N ASP A 164 10.48 13.56 0.30
CA ASP A 164 9.49 13.63 -0.79
C ASP A 164 9.88 12.78 -2.02
N ILE A 165 11.08 12.19 -1.99
CA ILE A 165 11.65 11.37 -3.07
C ILE A 165 12.22 10.06 -2.49
N PRO A 166 12.38 8.99 -3.28
CA PRO A 166 13.02 7.76 -2.82
C PRO A 166 14.42 8.00 -2.26
N TYR A 167 14.73 7.36 -1.14
CA TYR A 167 16.01 7.48 -0.46
C TYR A 167 16.51 6.14 0.07
N ALA A 168 17.80 6.07 0.42
CA ALA A 168 18.40 4.86 0.96
C ALA A 168 18.39 4.87 2.49
N LEU A 169 17.74 3.87 3.09
CA LEU A 169 17.93 3.50 4.48
C LEU A 169 19.26 2.75 4.63
N ARG A 170 20.09 3.13 5.57
CA ARG A 170 21.44 2.56 5.73
C ARG A 170 21.60 1.86 7.08
N ASP A 171 22.21 0.67 7.03
CA ASP A 171 22.68 -0.05 8.20
C ASP A 171 24.11 -0.54 7.95
N GLY A 172 25.09 0.16 8.47
CA GLY A 172 26.51 -0.04 8.15
C GLY A 172 26.80 0.18 6.66
N ASN A 173 27.25 -0.87 5.98
CA ASN A 173 27.54 -0.86 4.54
C ASN A 173 26.34 -1.29 3.69
N ASP A 174 25.30 -1.83 4.30
CA ASP A 174 24.10 -2.29 3.62
C ASP A 174 23.08 -1.19 3.50
N SER A 175 22.17 -1.33 2.55
CA SER A 175 21.08 -0.39 2.36
C SER A 175 19.82 -1.02 1.79
N LEU A 176 18.67 -0.41 2.11
CA LEU A 176 17.38 -0.73 1.56
C LEU A 176 16.80 0.55 0.93
N LEU A 177 16.15 0.43 -0.22
CA LEU A 177 15.48 1.57 -0.85
C LEU A 177 14.16 1.85 -0.13
N GLU A 178 13.96 3.11 0.25
CA GLU A 178 12.69 3.59 0.79
C GLU A 178 11.90 4.35 -0.28
N PHE A 179 10.64 3.95 -0.46
CA PHE A 179 9.65 4.73 -1.20
C PHE A 179 8.73 5.43 -0.20
N PRO A 180 9.00 6.71 0.11
CA PRO A 180 8.31 7.40 1.21
C PRO A 180 6.82 7.55 0.94
N ILE A 181 6.07 7.44 2.02
CA ILE A 181 4.62 7.64 2.07
C ILE A 181 4.29 8.83 2.97
N ASP A 182 3.01 9.20 3.02
CA ASP A 182 2.50 10.19 3.96
C ASP A 182 1.11 9.81 4.45
N TRP A 183 0.81 10.10 5.73
CA TRP A 183 -0.50 9.85 6.34
C TRP A 183 -1.66 10.55 5.63
N THR A 184 -1.40 11.68 4.98
CA THR A 184 -2.43 12.42 4.22
C THR A 184 -2.89 11.66 2.98
N LEU A 185 -2.02 10.78 2.45
CA LEU A 185 -2.27 9.95 1.28
C LEU A 185 -2.72 8.51 1.61
N ASP A 186 -3.04 8.24 2.87
CA ASP A 186 -3.65 7.00 3.33
C ASP A 186 -5.18 7.20 3.47
N ASP A 187 -5.98 6.34 2.86
CA ASP A 187 -7.45 6.45 2.90
C ASP A 187 -8.04 5.99 4.23
N PHE A 188 -7.33 5.18 5.01
CA PHE A 188 -7.82 4.65 6.28
C PHE A 188 -8.15 5.75 7.30
N PRO A 189 -7.30 6.76 7.56
CA PRO A 189 -7.63 7.90 8.42
C PRO A 189 -8.85 8.71 7.98
N HIS A 190 -9.17 8.69 6.69
CA HIS A 190 -10.31 9.43 6.13
C HIS A 190 -11.65 8.69 6.24
N TYR A 191 -11.63 7.34 6.20
CA TYR A 191 -12.85 6.56 6.03
C TYR A 191 -13.08 5.51 7.10
N ALA A 192 -12.05 5.10 7.85
CA ALA A 192 -12.19 4.04 8.83
C ALA A 192 -12.84 4.55 10.11
N HIS A 193 -13.99 3.97 10.43
CA HIS A 193 -14.63 4.12 11.73
C HIS A 193 -15.04 2.74 12.21
N ASN A 194 -14.26 2.17 13.12
CA ASN A 194 -14.55 0.87 13.70
C ASN A 194 -14.10 0.82 15.16
N ARG A 195 -15.07 0.59 16.07
CA ARG A 195 -14.82 0.59 17.51
C ARG A 195 -14.00 -0.60 17.97
N ASP A 196 -14.16 -1.75 17.32
CA ASP A 196 -13.49 -3.00 17.68
C ASP A 196 -12.01 -3.01 17.28
N LEU A 197 -11.64 -2.13 16.33
CA LEU A 197 -10.26 -1.85 15.93
C LEU A 197 -9.69 -0.57 16.55
N GLY A 198 -10.44 0.09 17.44
CA GLY A 198 -10.00 1.31 18.10
C GLY A 198 -10.11 2.59 17.26
N TYR A 199 -10.56 2.50 16.00
CA TYR A 199 -10.70 3.65 15.11
C TYR A 199 -12.03 4.37 15.33
N ARG A 200 -12.00 5.63 15.79
CA ARG A 200 -13.17 6.42 16.14
C ARG A 200 -13.23 7.79 15.45
N MET A 201 -12.44 7.98 14.39
CA MET A 201 -12.44 9.24 13.65
C MET A 201 -13.73 9.42 12.85
N PRO A 202 -14.17 10.67 12.64
CA PRO A 202 -15.32 10.94 11.78
C PRO A 202 -15.03 10.50 10.34
N ILE A 203 -16.00 9.84 9.72
CA ILE A 203 -15.90 9.47 8.30
C ILE A 203 -15.98 10.74 7.45
N SER A 204 -14.98 10.95 6.61
CA SER A 204 -14.95 12.05 5.65
C SER A 204 -15.83 11.79 4.45
N SER A 205 -16.34 12.84 3.81
CA SER A 205 -16.97 12.69 2.50
C SER A 205 -15.91 12.33 1.44
N PRO A 206 -16.24 11.53 0.40
CA PRO A 206 -15.31 11.24 -0.68
C PRO A 206 -14.75 12.49 -1.36
N GLN A 207 -15.55 13.57 -1.46
CA GLN A 207 -15.11 14.83 -2.03
C GLN A 207 -13.96 15.46 -1.23
N ARG A 208 -14.14 15.54 0.09
CA ARG A 208 -13.17 16.16 1.00
C ARG A 208 -11.84 15.39 1.01
N SER A 209 -11.90 14.08 1.06
CA SER A 209 -10.69 13.28 1.01
C SER A 209 -9.98 13.41 -0.34
N MET A 210 -10.74 13.40 -1.45
CA MET A 210 -10.17 13.61 -2.78
C MET A 210 -9.58 15.01 -2.99
N GLU A 211 -10.03 16.04 -2.26
CA GLU A 211 -9.39 17.36 -2.25
C GLU A 211 -7.99 17.29 -1.64
N VAL A 212 -7.80 16.53 -0.55
CA VAL A 212 -6.48 16.28 0.05
C VAL A 212 -5.57 15.58 -0.95
N PHE A 213 -6.00 14.42 -1.48
CA PHE A 213 -5.19 13.65 -2.44
C PHE A 213 -4.79 14.45 -3.69
N ARG A 214 -5.66 15.35 -4.16
CA ARG A 214 -5.35 16.24 -5.30
C ARG A 214 -4.38 17.35 -4.92
N GLY A 215 -4.55 17.95 -3.76
CA GLY A 215 -3.65 18.99 -3.27
C GLY A 215 -2.22 18.48 -3.15
N GLU A 216 -2.05 17.30 -2.57
CA GLU A 216 -0.75 16.62 -2.48
C GLU A 216 -0.19 16.27 -3.88
N PHE A 217 -1.03 15.79 -4.79
CA PHE A 217 -0.60 15.53 -6.16
C PHE A 217 -0.16 16.80 -6.89
N ASP A 218 -0.88 17.91 -6.74
CA ASP A 218 -0.53 19.18 -7.39
C ASP A 218 0.83 19.71 -6.85
N ALA A 219 1.11 19.55 -5.55
CA ALA A 219 2.41 19.87 -4.96
C ALA A 219 3.53 18.97 -5.50
N VAL A 220 3.32 17.65 -5.50
CA VAL A 220 4.27 16.68 -6.07
C VAL A 220 4.55 16.96 -7.55
N TRP A 221 3.53 17.31 -8.32
CA TRP A 221 3.69 17.70 -9.71
C TRP A 221 4.54 18.97 -9.87
N GLU A 222 4.34 19.97 -9.01
CA GLU A 222 5.12 21.21 -9.04
C GLU A 222 6.59 20.99 -8.72
N PHE A 223 6.87 20.20 -7.68
CA PHE A 223 8.22 19.98 -7.18
C PHE A 223 8.99 18.86 -7.89
N GLY A 224 8.32 17.99 -8.64
CA GLY A 224 8.96 16.86 -9.29
C GLY A 224 9.24 15.69 -8.34
N ALA A 225 8.40 15.49 -7.34
CA ALA A 225 8.53 14.52 -6.28
C ALA A 225 7.87 13.16 -6.60
N LEU A 226 7.74 12.28 -5.58
CA LEU A 226 7.03 11.02 -5.62
C LEU A 226 5.68 11.16 -4.94
N TRP A 227 4.60 10.73 -5.60
CA TRP A 227 3.29 10.62 -5.00
C TRP A 227 2.91 9.15 -4.82
N ILE A 228 2.78 8.69 -3.59
CA ILE A 228 2.30 7.34 -3.26
C ILE A 228 1.02 7.47 -2.47
N SER A 229 -0.06 6.86 -2.96
CA SER A 229 -1.28 6.72 -2.20
C SER A 229 -1.44 5.31 -1.66
N VAL A 230 -1.94 5.22 -0.44
CA VAL A 230 -2.24 3.98 0.27
C VAL A 230 -3.75 3.82 0.34
N TRP A 231 -4.25 2.73 -0.21
CA TRP A 231 -5.67 2.43 -0.28
C TRP A 231 -5.97 1.11 0.40
N HIS A 232 -7.09 1.07 1.11
CA HIS A 232 -7.60 -0.15 1.74
C HIS A 232 -8.89 -0.59 1.04
N PRO A 233 -8.93 -1.79 0.45
CA PRO A 233 -10.13 -2.26 -0.28
C PRO A 233 -11.39 -2.28 0.58
N ALA A 234 -11.25 -2.40 1.91
CA ALA A 234 -12.35 -2.30 2.87
C ALA A 234 -12.95 -0.87 2.97
N CYS A 235 -12.18 0.17 2.62
CA CYS A 235 -12.62 1.56 2.68
C CYS A 235 -13.49 1.92 1.47
N ARG A 236 -14.80 1.66 1.57
CA ARG A 236 -15.78 1.79 0.48
C ARG A 236 -15.97 3.20 -0.08
N GLY A 237 -15.45 4.23 0.60
CA GLY A 237 -15.62 5.63 0.19
C GLY A 237 -14.98 5.99 -1.15
N VAL A 238 -14.00 5.21 -1.57
CA VAL A 238 -13.28 5.34 -2.86
C VAL A 238 -13.43 4.06 -3.68
N SER A 239 -14.53 3.35 -3.52
CA SER A 239 -14.83 2.18 -4.37
C SER A 239 -14.63 2.56 -5.85
N PRO A 240 -13.96 1.71 -6.64
CA PRO A 240 -13.79 1.91 -8.08
C PRO A 240 -15.12 2.07 -8.84
N ASP A 241 -16.23 1.61 -8.27
CA ASP A 241 -17.59 1.85 -8.77
C ASP A 241 -18.02 3.31 -8.64
N SER A 242 -17.34 4.14 -7.85
CA SER A 242 -17.59 5.57 -7.89
C SER A 242 -16.93 6.13 -9.17
N ARG A 243 -17.73 6.64 -10.11
CA ARG A 243 -17.28 7.39 -11.31
C ARG A 243 -16.23 8.48 -10.99
N ARG A 244 -15.98 8.74 -9.72
CA ARG A 244 -15.09 9.78 -9.18
C ARG A 244 -13.67 9.29 -8.95
N SER A 245 -13.46 8.04 -8.49
CA SER A 245 -12.12 7.44 -8.38
C SER A 245 -11.56 7.10 -9.77
N SER A 246 -12.42 6.61 -10.69
CA SER A 246 -12.03 6.42 -12.09
C SER A 246 -11.64 7.74 -12.77
N ASN A 247 -12.27 8.86 -12.40
CA ASN A 247 -11.90 10.18 -12.92
C ASN A 247 -10.56 10.67 -12.38
N PHE A 248 -10.17 10.33 -11.14
CA PHE A 248 -8.87 10.72 -10.61
C PHE A 248 -7.74 9.91 -11.26
N SER A 249 -7.86 8.58 -11.27
CA SER A 249 -6.92 7.69 -11.98
C SER A 249 -6.82 8.07 -13.48
N THR A 250 -7.95 8.40 -14.10
CA THR A 250 -8.00 8.88 -15.50
C THR A 250 -7.39 10.28 -15.65
N THR A 251 -7.51 11.16 -14.65
CA THR A 251 -6.90 12.50 -14.69
C THR A 251 -5.39 12.43 -14.56
N CYS A 252 -4.87 11.60 -13.64
CA CYS A 252 -3.44 11.33 -13.56
C CYS A 252 -2.90 10.68 -14.85
N ALA A 253 -3.58 9.66 -15.34
CA ALA A 253 -3.23 9.00 -16.60
C ALA A 253 -3.36 9.93 -17.83
N ARG A 254 -4.38 10.81 -17.88
CA ARG A 254 -4.55 11.79 -18.98
C ARG A 254 -3.53 12.93 -18.92
N ARG A 255 -3.15 13.42 -17.74
CA ARG A 255 -2.01 14.37 -17.62
C ARG A 255 -0.70 13.71 -18.04
N ALA A 256 -0.54 12.41 -17.76
CA ALA A 256 0.61 11.62 -18.22
C ALA A 256 0.59 11.39 -19.76
N ALA A 257 -0.59 11.24 -20.37
CA ALA A 257 -0.77 10.92 -21.79
C ALA A 257 -0.96 12.13 -22.71
N SER A 258 -1.38 13.31 -22.22
CA SER A 258 -1.55 14.52 -23.00
C SER A 258 -0.19 15.18 -23.28
N GLY A 259 0.60 14.52 -24.15
CA GLY A 259 1.84 15.08 -24.70
C GLY A 259 1.55 16.21 -25.66
N SER A 260 1.23 17.42 -25.19
CA SER A 260 1.50 18.62 -25.95
C SER A 260 3.01 18.87 -25.96
N PRO A 261 3.60 19.39 -27.06
CA PRO A 261 5.01 19.75 -27.10
C PRO A 261 5.30 20.75 -25.96
N GLY A 262 5.97 20.31 -24.90
CA GLY A 262 6.23 21.10 -23.69
C GLY A 262 5.62 20.53 -22.38
N SER A 263 4.75 19.52 -22.43
CA SER A 263 4.25 18.86 -21.21
C SER A 263 5.14 17.70 -20.81
N THR A 264 5.81 17.84 -19.69
CA THR A 264 6.61 16.80 -19.05
C THR A 264 5.69 15.67 -18.55
N ARG A 265 5.99 14.42 -18.91
CA ARG A 265 5.18 13.23 -18.57
C ARG A 265 5.28 12.88 -17.08
N CYS A 266 4.22 12.32 -16.52
CA CYS A 266 4.26 11.60 -15.25
C CYS A 266 4.57 10.13 -15.52
N ALA A 267 5.57 9.56 -14.86
CA ALA A 267 5.84 8.12 -14.98
C ALA A 267 4.92 7.38 -13.99
N ILE A 268 4.01 6.57 -14.52
CA ILE A 268 3.33 5.54 -13.71
C ILE A 268 4.31 4.38 -13.69
N THR A 269 5.17 4.33 -12.69
CA THR A 269 6.13 3.23 -12.56
C THR A 269 5.54 2.10 -11.73
N CYS A 270 4.82 1.22 -12.41
CA CYS A 270 4.82 -0.20 -12.07
C CYS A 270 5.51 -0.91 -13.22
N LYS A 271 6.83 -0.90 -13.27
CA LYS A 271 7.58 -1.81 -14.14
C LYS A 271 8.09 -2.95 -13.28
N SER A 272 7.58 -4.15 -13.60
CA SER A 272 8.15 -5.45 -13.21
C SER A 272 9.60 -5.55 -13.61
#